data_4de9c4cea3eef09c0f7fce56df719e7d
#
_entry.id   4de9c4cea3eef09c0f7fce56df719e7d
#
_cell.length_a   1.000
_cell.length_b   1.000
_cell.length_c   1.000
_cell.angle_alpha   90.00
_cell.angle_beta   90.00
_cell.angle_gamma   90.00
#
_symmetry.space_group_name_H-M   'P 1'
#
loop_
_entity.id
_entity.type
_entity.pdbx_description
1 polymer ?
#
loop_
_entity_poly.entity_id
_entity_poly.type
_entity_poly.pdbx_seq_one_letter_code
_entity_poly.pdbx_strand_id
1 'polypeptide(L)'
;MNEELDAFHNNHTWDMVDLPPGQSVVGCRWVYKIKTKADGSVERYKARLVAKGFTQEYGIDYEETFAPVARLTSVRCLIAVAAVRCWPLYQMDMKNAFLDGDLHEEVYMQPPPGYPYSGSQVCRIRCTLYGLKQAPQAWFEKFSSIVVQ
;
A
#
# COMPACT_ATOMS: atom_id res chain seq x y z
N MET A 1 10.24 -9.94 -7.07
CA MET A 1 10.46 -8.61 -7.68
C MET A 1 9.64 -8.46 -8.94
N ASN A 2 9.76 -9.35 -9.92
CA ASN A 2 8.95 -9.27 -11.15
C ASN A 2 7.45 -9.33 -10.87
N GLU A 3 6.99 -10.28 -10.06
CA GLU A 3 5.56 -10.36 -9.65
C GLU A 3 5.01 -9.07 -9.05
N GLU A 4 5.83 -8.35 -8.29
CA GLU A 4 5.43 -7.06 -7.70
C GLU A 4 5.39 -5.95 -8.76
N LEU A 5 6.37 -5.93 -9.68
CA LEU A 5 6.37 -4.99 -10.81
C LEU A 5 5.19 -5.24 -11.74
N ASP A 6 4.88 -6.51 -12.02
CA ASP A 6 3.71 -6.88 -12.81
C ASP A 6 2.40 -6.43 -12.15
N ALA A 7 2.30 -6.54 -10.81
CA ALA A 7 1.14 -6.04 -10.06
C ALA A 7 1.00 -4.51 -10.18
N PHE A 8 2.10 -3.77 -10.08
CA PHE A 8 2.08 -2.31 -10.28
C PHE A 8 1.68 -1.92 -11.69
N HIS A 9 2.17 -2.65 -12.68
CA HIS A 9 1.82 -2.41 -14.07
C HIS A 9 0.33 -2.69 -14.35
N ASN A 10 -0.17 -3.82 -13.87
CA ASN A 10 -1.59 -4.21 -14.04
C ASN A 10 -2.56 -3.25 -13.35
N ASN A 11 -2.18 -2.71 -12.19
CA ASN A 11 -2.99 -1.76 -11.44
C ASN A 11 -2.78 -0.31 -11.87
N HIS A 12 -1.95 -0.05 -12.89
CA HIS A 12 -1.59 1.32 -13.31
C HIS A 12 -1.19 2.20 -12.12
N THR A 13 -0.32 1.67 -11.24
CA THR A 13 0.02 2.30 -9.96
C THR A 13 0.71 3.65 -10.13
N TRP A 14 1.42 3.87 -11.25
CA TRP A 14 2.07 5.14 -11.60
C TRP A 14 2.17 5.36 -13.11
N ASP A 15 2.35 6.62 -13.48
CA ASP A 15 2.78 7.02 -14.82
C ASP A 15 4.22 7.52 -14.79
N MET A 16 4.99 7.25 -15.85
CA MET A 16 6.31 7.86 -16.03
C MET A 16 6.17 9.24 -16.63
N VAL A 17 6.58 10.26 -15.90
CA VAL A 17 6.46 11.67 -16.30
C VAL A 17 7.75 12.44 -16.03
N ASP A 18 7.95 13.57 -16.68
CA ASP A 18 8.98 14.52 -16.27
C ASP A 18 8.55 15.22 -14.99
N LEU A 19 9.49 15.45 -14.09
CA LEU A 19 9.19 16.11 -12.81
C LEU A 19 8.76 17.56 -13.05
N PRO A 20 7.55 17.97 -12.62
CA PRO A 20 7.12 19.35 -12.71
C PRO A 20 7.98 20.29 -11.83
N PRO A 21 8.18 21.55 -12.22
CA PRO A 21 8.95 22.50 -11.42
C PRO A 21 8.35 22.70 -10.01
N GLY A 22 9.20 22.67 -8.99
CA GLY A 22 8.80 22.93 -7.61
C GLY A 22 8.23 21.72 -6.86
N GLN A 23 8.13 20.54 -7.50
CA GLN A 23 7.66 19.33 -6.84
C GLN A 23 8.78 18.57 -6.14
N SER A 24 8.46 17.99 -4.99
CA SER A 24 9.34 17.08 -4.24
C SER A 24 9.29 15.67 -4.80
N VAL A 25 10.34 14.89 -4.59
CA VAL A 25 10.40 13.49 -5.04
C VAL A 25 10.64 12.56 -3.86
N VAL A 26 9.69 11.69 -3.59
CA VAL A 26 9.80 10.67 -2.56
C VAL A 26 10.70 9.53 -3.06
N GLY A 27 11.68 9.14 -2.27
CA GLY A 27 12.51 7.98 -2.59
C GLY A 27 11.76 6.67 -2.37
N CYS A 28 12.29 5.57 -2.88
CA CYS A 28 11.76 4.23 -2.60
C CYS A 28 12.89 3.23 -2.37
N ARG A 29 12.53 2.03 -1.91
CA ARG A 29 13.45 0.90 -1.75
C ARG A 29 12.74 -0.44 -1.84
N TRP A 30 13.47 -1.47 -2.25
CA TRP A 30 13.02 -2.84 -2.12
C TRP A 30 13.26 -3.36 -0.70
N VAL A 31 12.24 -4.00 -0.14
CA VAL A 31 12.31 -4.75 1.12
C VAL A 31 12.11 -6.23 0.81
N TYR A 32 13.11 -7.02 1.14
CA TYR A 32 13.09 -8.47 0.89
C TYR A 32 12.80 -9.23 2.18
N LYS A 33 11.99 -10.27 2.08
CA LYS A 33 11.69 -11.19 3.19
C LYS A 33 11.71 -12.63 2.70
N ILE A 34 12.39 -13.48 3.44
CA ILE A 34 12.31 -14.93 3.26
C ILE A 34 11.12 -15.43 4.09
N LYS A 35 10.23 -16.16 3.46
CA LYS A 35 9.17 -16.92 4.14
C LYS A 35 9.62 -18.35 4.32
N THR A 36 9.49 -18.88 5.54
CA THR A 36 9.84 -20.24 5.88
C THR A 36 8.59 -21.03 6.29
N LYS A 37 8.59 -22.33 5.99
CA LYS A 37 7.59 -23.26 6.50
C LYS A 37 7.85 -23.56 7.99
N ALA A 38 6.94 -24.30 8.62
CA ALA A 38 7.07 -24.70 10.01
C ALA A 38 8.30 -25.59 10.29
N ASP A 39 8.78 -26.32 9.30
CA ASP A 39 9.99 -27.16 9.34
C ASP A 39 11.30 -26.37 9.16
N GLY A 40 11.22 -25.02 8.97
CA GLY A 40 12.36 -24.15 8.74
C GLY A 40 12.85 -24.08 7.29
N SER A 41 12.31 -24.88 6.38
CA SER A 41 12.64 -24.79 4.96
C SER A 41 12.10 -23.50 4.33
N VAL A 42 12.77 -23.00 3.28
CA VAL A 42 12.32 -21.80 2.57
C VAL A 42 11.04 -22.14 1.80
N GLU A 43 9.97 -21.40 2.09
CA GLU A 43 8.73 -21.48 1.34
C GLU A 43 8.79 -20.62 0.08
N ARG A 44 9.16 -19.33 0.26
CA ARG A 44 9.27 -18.36 -0.84
C ARG A 44 10.05 -17.12 -0.45
N TYR A 45 10.59 -16.46 -1.46
CA TYR A 45 11.14 -15.12 -1.33
C TYR A 45 10.04 -14.10 -1.63
N LYS A 46 9.94 -13.06 -0.80
CA LYS A 46 8.99 -11.97 -1.01
C LYS A 46 9.75 -10.65 -1.11
N ALA A 47 9.47 -9.89 -2.17
CA ALA A 47 9.92 -8.52 -2.34
C ALA A 47 8.73 -7.58 -2.20
N ARG A 48 8.95 -6.40 -1.62
CA ARG A 48 7.98 -5.30 -1.60
C ARG A 48 8.69 -4.00 -1.93
N LEU A 49 8.09 -3.21 -2.80
CA LEU A 49 8.51 -1.82 -3.00
C LEU A 49 7.90 -0.97 -1.89
N VAL A 50 8.73 -0.18 -1.23
CA VAL A 50 8.30 0.67 -0.11
C VAL A 50 8.77 2.09 -0.38
N ALA A 51 7.83 3.05 -0.43
CA ALA A 51 8.13 4.46 -0.50
C ALA A 51 8.76 4.94 0.83
N LYS A 52 9.65 5.92 0.74
CA LYS A 52 10.27 6.55 1.91
C LYS A 52 9.38 7.69 2.43
N GLY A 53 8.14 7.38 2.80
CA GLY A 53 7.15 8.35 3.26
C GLY A 53 7.56 9.19 4.47
N PHE A 54 8.62 8.79 5.19
CA PHE A 54 9.18 9.62 6.26
C PHE A 54 9.79 10.94 5.75
N THR A 55 10.04 11.09 4.44
CA THR A 55 10.47 12.33 3.81
C THR A 55 9.32 13.23 3.39
N GLN A 56 8.07 12.74 3.43
CA GLN A 56 6.89 13.51 3.07
C GLN A 56 6.61 14.61 4.11
N GLU A 57 6.18 15.78 3.62
CA GLU A 57 5.85 16.95 4.43
C GLU A 57 4.33 17.19 4.46
N TYR A 58 3.80 17.44 5.67
CA TYR A 58 2.39 17.77 5.86
C TYR A 58 2.02 19.07 5.16
N GLY A 59 0.88 19.11 4.49
CA GLY A 59 0.41 20.26 3.72
C GLY A 59 1.05 20.44 2.35
N ILE A 60 2.02 19.57 1.97
CA ILE A 60 2.68 19.55 0.67
C ILE A 60 2.44 18.20 -0.01
N ASP A 61 2.90 17.13 0.63
CA ASP A 61 2.83 15.77 0.08
C ASP A 61 1.60 14.99 0.55
N TYR A 62 0.98 15.40 1.65
CA TYR A 62 -0.23 14.79 2.21
C TYR A 62 -0.94 15.75 3.17
N GLU A 63 -2.26 15.63 3.26
CA GLU A 63 -3.07 16.42 4.20
C GLU A 63 -3.58 15.57 5.37
N GLU A 64 -4.03 14.36 5.12
CA GLU A 64 -4.62 13.48 6.13
C GLU A 64 -3.99 12.08 6.08
N THR A 65 -3.84 11.46 7.24
CA THR A 65 -3.26 10.10 7.34
C THR A 65 -4.08 9.19 8.24
N PHE A 66 -5.11 9.74 8.90
CA PHE A 66 -5.88 8.98 9.86
C PHE A 66 -6.72 7.90 9.19
N ALA A 67 -6.53 6.66 9.61
CA ALA A 67 -7.40 5.55 9.28
C ALA A 67 -7.92 4.91 10.57
N PRO A 68 -9.22 4.60 10.66
CA PRO A 68 -9.76 3.88 11.79
C PRO A 68 -9.11 2.51 11.93
N VAL A 69 -8.70 2.18 13.16
CA VAL A 69 -8.14 0.87 13.50
C VAL A 69 -9.09 0.17 14.47
N ALA A 70 -9.53 -1.04 14.11
CA ALA A 70 -10.38 -1.85 14.97
C ALA A 70 -9.63 -2.21 16.26
N ARG A 71 -10.20 -1.85 17.41
CA ARG A 71 -9.64 -2.24 18.71
C ARG A 71 -9.79 -3.75 18.89
N LEU A 72 -8.75 -4.40 19.39
CA LEU A 72 -8.76 -5.85 19.63
C LEU A 72 -9.92 -6.27 20.56
N THR A 73 -10.31 -5.43 21.50
CA THR A 73 -11.47 -5.65 22.37
C THR A 73 -12.77 -5.74 21.55
N SER A 74 -12.99 -4.83 20.59
CA SER A 74 -14.17 -4.85 19.74
C SER A 74 -14.22 -6.12 18.86
N VAL A 75 -13.08 -6.53 18.33
CA VAL A 75 -12.96 -7.78 17.56
C VAL A 75 -13.31 -8.99 18.42
N ARG A 76 -12.76 -9.06 19.66
CA ARG A 76 -13.05 -10.15 20.60
C ARG A 76 -14.52 -10.19 21.01
N CYS A 77 -15.14 -9.04 21.29
CA CYS A 77 -16.57 -8.95 21.60
C CYS A 77 -17.42 -9.45 20.42
N LEU A 78 -17.10 -9.06 19.19
CA LEU A 78 -17.81 -9.52 18.01
C LEU A 78 -17.73 -11.04 17.85
N ILE A 79 -16.53 -11.61 18.00
CA ILE A 79 -16.30 -13.06 17.93
C ILE A 79 -17.10 -13.78 19.03
N ALA A 80 -17.10 -13.27 20.27
CA ALA A 80 -17.84 -13.86 21.37
C ALA A 80 -19.36 -13.85 21.12
N VAL A 81 -19.88 -12.73 20.62
CA VAL A 81 -21.33 -12.63 20.25
C VAL A 81 -21.65 -13.60 19.13
N ALA A 82 -20.82 -13.66 18.09
CA ALA A 82 -21.01 -14.58 16.96
C ALA A 82 -21.02 -16.05 17.41
N ALA A 83 -20.12 -16.42 18.34
CA ALA A 83 -20.08 -17.76 18.92
C ALA A 83 -21.35 -18.10 19.68
N VAL A 84 -21.84 -17.19 20.55
CA VAL A 84 -23.10 -17.38 21.31
C VAL A 84 -24.32 -17.46 20.39
N ARG A 85 -24.33 -16.67 19.31
CA ARG A 85 -25.42 -16.62 18.33
C ARG A 85 -25.32 -17.66 17.22
N CYS A 86 -24.27 -18.50 17.25
CA CYS A 86 -23.96 -19.48 16.19
C CYS A 86 -23.88 -18.85 14.79
N TRP A 87 -23.36 -17.61 14.68
CA TRP A 87 -23.17 -16.95 13.40
C TRP A 87 -21.97 -17.54 12.67
N PRO A 88 -22.06 -17.81 11.37
CA PRO A 88 -20.90 -18.21 10.59
C PRO A 88 -19.91 -17.03 10.49
N LEU A 89 -18.63 -17.32 10.72
CA LEU A 89 -17.55 -16.34 10.57
C LEU A 89 -16.69 -16.73 9.38
N TYR A 90 -16.37 -15.75 8.55
CA TYR A 90 -15.49 -15.92 7.40
C TYR A 90 -14.30 -14.99 7.55
N GLN A 91 -13.10 -15.50 7.25
CA GLN A 91 -11.89 -14.69 7.19
C GLN A 91 -11.55 -14.42 5.73
N MET A 92 -11.31 -13.16 5.41
CA MET A 92 -10.86 -12.74 4.10
C MET A 92 -9.56 -11.94 4.23
N ASP A 93 -8.57 -12.24 3.39
CA ASP A 93 -7.32 -11.50 3.29
C ASP A 93 -7.25 -10.81 1.93
N MET A 94 -7.08 -9.48 1.95
CA MET A 94 -6.93 -8.70 0.73
C MET A 94 -5.47 -8.69 0.30
N LYS A 95 -5.20 -9.24 -0.90
CA LYS A 95 -3.88 -9.14 -1.50
C LYS A 95 -3.63 -7.69 -1.91
N ASN A 96 -2.41 -7.20 -1.61
CA ASN A 96 -1.95 -5.88 -2.05
C ASN A 96 -2.88 -4.71 -1.66
N ALA A 97 -3.56 -4.81 -0.52
CA ALA A 97 -4.58 -3.87 -0.06
C ALA A 97 -4.22 -2.38 -0.27
N PHE A 98 -2.98 -1.99 0.04
CA PHE A 98 -2.55 -0.60 -0.17
C PHE A 98 -2.36 -0.20 -1.64
N LEU A 99 -2.28 -1.15 -2.57
CA LEU A 99 -2.17 -0.83 -4.00
C LEU A 99 -3.54 -0.54 -4.64
N ASP A 100 -4.63 -0.79 -3.92
CA ASP A 100 -5.99 -0.57 -4.41
C ASP A 100 -6.59 0.77 -3.95
N GLY A 101 -5.91 1.51 -3.04
CA GLY A 101 -6.33 2.83 -2.61
C GLY A 101 -6.05 3.90 -3.67
N ASP A 102 -7.06 4.69 -4.03
CA ASP A 102 -6.88 5.82 -4.94
C ASP A 102 -6.13 6.94 -4.21
N LEU A 103 -5.13 7.52 -4.85
CA LEU A 103 -4.36 8.63 -4.31
C LEU A 103 -4.89 9.94 -4.91
N HIS A 104 -5.36 10.85 -4.06
CA HIS A 104 -5.91 12.13 -4.50
C HIS A 104 -4.83 13.22 -4.62
N GLU A 105 -3.77 13.11 -3.82
CA GLU A 105 -2.66 14.04 -3.83
C GLU A 105 -1.67 13.72 -4.95
N GLU A 106 -1.04 14.75 -5.49
CA GLU A 106 0.04 14.59 -6.46
C GLU A 106 1.35 14.21 -5.77
N VAL A 107 1.70 12.93 -5.82
CA VAL A 107 2.94 12.40 -5.27
C VAL A 107 3.85 11.90 -6.39
N TYR A 108 5.09 12.37 -6.37
CA TYR A 108 6.14 11.95 -7.29
C TYR A 108 7.16 11.11 -6.56
N MET A 109 7.52 9.96 -7.13
CA MET A 109 8.45 9.00 -6.54
C MET A 109 9.60 8.70 -7.50
N GLN A 110 10.79 8.49 -6.96
CA GLN A 110 11.89 7.98 -7.75
C GLN A 110 11.54 6.62 -8.36
N PRO A 111 11.91 6.35 -9.62
CA PRO A 111 11.73 5.04 -10.20
C PRO A 111 12.36 3.94 -9.33
N PRO A 112 11.71 2.77 -9.20
CA PRO A 112 12.25 1.68 -8.41
C PRO A 112 13.63 1.26 -8.90
N PRO A 113 14.57 0.93 -7.99
CA PRO A 113 15.86 0.41 -8.41
C PRO A 113 15.72 -0.82 -9.32
N GLY A 114 16.34 -0.75 -10.52
CA GLY A 114 16.24 -1.77 -11.55
C GLY A 114 15.04 -1.65 -12.49
N TYR A 115 14.21 -0.62 -12.35
CA TYR A 115 13.15 -0.30 -13.31
C TYR A 115 13.74 0.50 -14.48
N PRO A 116 13.42 0.16 -15.76
CA PRO A 116 13.90 0.92 -16.91
C PRO A 116 13.19 2.27 -16.97
N TYR A 117 13.96 3.36 -17.03
CA TYR A 117 13.43 4.71 -17.21
C TYR A 117 14.42 5.59 -17.98
N SER A 118 13.95 6.68 -18.55
CA SER A 118 14.75 7.61 -19.33
C SER A 118 15.08 8.87 -18.52
N GLY A 119 16.35 9.13 -18.29
CA GLY A 119 16.89 10.41 -17.82
C GLY A 119 16.27 10.97 -16.54
N SER A 120 15.48 12.03 -16.69
CA SER A 120 14.87 12.81 -15.59
C SER A 120 13.46 12.35 -15.18
N GLN A 121 12.97 11.25 -15.74
CA GLN A 121 11.61 10.79 -15.45
C GLN A 121 11.44 10.30 -14.01
N VAL A 122 10.25 10.57 -13.46
CA VAL A 122 9.79 10.12 -12.15
C VAL A 122 8.46 9.39 -12.29
N CYS A 123 8.10 8.63 -11.26
CA CYS A 123 6.79 7.97 -11.15
C CYS A 123 5.79 8.96 -10.54
N ARG A 124 4.80 9.42 -11.30
CA ARG A 124 3.62 10.07 -10.75
C ARG A 124 2.68 8.99 -10.22
N ILE A 125 2.51 8.94 -8.93
CA ILE A 125 1.75 7.88 -8.23
C ILE A 125 0.24 8.11 -8.40
N ARG A 126 -0.50 7.08 -8.78
CA ARG A 126 -1.97 7.08 -8.91
C ARG A 126 -2.65 6.30 -7.80
N CYS A 127 -2.06 5.16 -7.43
CA CYS A 127 -2.57 4.33 -6.35
C CYS A 127 -1.58 4.30 -5.20
N THR A 128 -2.06 4.15 -4.00
CA THR A 128 -1.19 4.15 -2.81
C THR A 128 -0.16 3.02 -2.86
N LEU A 129 0.96 3.26 -2.20
CA LEU A 129 2.08 2.32 -2.06
C LEU A 129 2.41 2.12 -0.58
N TYR A 130 3.01 0.97 -0.29
CA TYR A 130 3.58 0.74 1.04
C TYR A 130 4.56 1.84 1.41
N GLY A 131 4.42 2.40 2.61
CA GLY A 131 5.31 3.40 3.16
C GLY A 131 4.90 4.85 2.93
N LEU A 132 3.93 5.16 2.07
CA LEU A 132 3.31 6.48 2.01
C LEU A 132 2.49 6.72 3.28
N LYS A 133 2.51 7.94 3.80
CA LYS A 133 1.82 8.30 5.05
C LYS A 133 0.30 8.20 4.93
N GLN A 134 -0.28 8.56 3.80
CA GLN A 134 -1.71 8.52 3.51
C GLN A 134 -2.23 7.15 3.06
N ALA A 135 -1.35 6.16 2.82
CA ALA A 135 -1.77 4.85 2.31
C ALA A 135 -2.83 4.13 3.18
N PRO A 136 -2.75 4.15 4.53
CA PRO A 136 -3.78 3.54 5.37
C PRO A 136 -5.16 4.18 5.21
N GLN A 137 -5.22 5.51 5.10
CA GLN A 137 -6.47 6.24 4.93
C GLN A 137 -7.10 5.95 3.56
N ALA A 138 -6.36 6.12 2.47
CA ALA A 138 -6.86 5.87 1.13
C ALA A 138 -7.36 4.41 0.95
N TRP A 139 -6.66 3.44 1.54
CA TRP A 139 -7.15 2.07 1.60
C TRP A 139 -8.47 1.96 2.37
N PHE A 140 -8.59 2.58 3.54
CA PHE A 140 -9.80 2.53 4.35
C PHE A 140 -10.99 3.17 3.62
N GLU A 141 -10.79 4.29 2.95
CA GLU A 141 -11.83 4.96 2.16
C GLU A 141 -12.33 4.06 1.03
N LYS A 142 -11.41 3.47 0.26
CA LYS A 142 -11.75 2.54 -0.82
C LYS A 142 -12.50 1.32 -0.30
N PHE A 143 -12.00 0.69 0.75
CA PHE A 143 -12.64 -0.47 1.37
C PHE A 143 -14.04 -0.13 1.90
N SER A 144 -14.18 0.98 2.61
CA SER A 144 -15.46 1.42 3.16
C SER A 144 -16.49 1.70 2.08
N SER A 145 -16.09 2.32 0.96
CA SER A 145 -16.97 2.60 -0.17
C SER A 145 -17.55 1.34 -0.81
N ILE A 146 -16.82 0.22 -0.76
CA ILE A 146 -17.25 -1.07 -1.31
C ILE A 146 -18.17 -1.81 -0.33
N VAL A 147 -17.90 -1.72 0.98
CA VAL A 147 -18.65 -2.46 2.00
C VAL A 147 -19.98 -1.81 2.32
N VAL A 148 -20.11 -0.49 2.15
CA VAL A 148 -21.34 0.28 2.47
C VAL A 148 -22.32 0.33 1.29
N GLN A 149 -21.96 -0.20 0.11
CA GLN A 149 -22.87 -0.38 -1.02
C GLN A 149 -23.77 -1.61 -0.79
#